data_dc2c34217f0c526b9f07f35c689af41a
#
_entry.id   dc2c34217f0c526b9f07f35c689af41a
#
_cell.length_a   1.000
_cell.length_b   1.000
_cell.length_c   1.000
_cell.angle_alpha   90.00
_cell.angle_beta   90.00
_cell.angle_gamma   90.00
#
_symmetry.space_group_name_H-M   'P 1'
#
loop_
_entity.id
_entity.type
_entity.pdbx_description
1 polymer ?
#
loop_
_entity_poly.entity_id
_entity_poly.type
_entity_poly.pdbx_seq_one_letter_code
_entity_poly.pdbx_strand_id
1 'polypeptide(L)'
;MNSPSPAFVGRVLLVSDDATTVEQLSEPILQLALFVEQCSDVPTALARLQRAKYEAVIVDFRLGDQAREVVEGTRKAASNEHAVVFTVSDGEVEGTEAFKAGSTFLLRRPLSAGSIDLSLKAAYGLIVRERRRYFRCPVETPVAIFGTNMLTAYGRTVNISEGGMAATAAAPIGPGDEIRLHFTLPGNNYELQIESTVCWVKEQKLGFQFLPSHQSSRLQGWLSSRLEEAMPQSVRDKFSTFPQG
;
A
#
# COMPACT_ATOMS: atom_id res chain seq x y z
N MET A 1 -22.68 3.93 21.51
CA MET A 1 -21.23 3.78 21.72
C MET A 1 -20.66 3.11 20.48
N ASN A 2 -20.08 3.88 19.56
CA ASN A 2 -19.45 3.32 18.36
C ASN A 2 -18.12 2.69 18.80
N SER A 3 -18.04 1.36 18.76
CA SER A 3 -16.74 0.69 18.82
C SER A 3 -15.89 1.20 17.64
N PRO A 4 -14.66 1.63 17.86
CA PRO A 4 -13.80 2.00 16.75
C PRO A 4 -13.65 0.79 15.85
N SER A 5 -13.95 0.94 14.57
CA SER A 5 -13.65 -0.09 13.56
C SER A 5 -12.18 -0.43 13.68
N PRO A 6 -11.79 -1.72 13.68
CA PRO A 6 -10.39 -2.10 13.76
C PRO A 6 -9.61 -1.39 12.65
N ALA A 7 -8.55 -0.69 13.01
CA ALA A 7 -7.71 -0.02 12.03
C ALA A 7 -6.98 -1.09 11.20
N PHE A 8 -7.42 -1.33 9.98
CA PHE A 8 -6.75 -2.26 9.08
C PHE A 8 -5.47 -1.64 8.51
N VAL A 9 -4.41 -2.42 8.49
CA VAL A 9 -3.10 -2.04 7.95
C VAL A 9 -3.10 -2.03 6.42
N GLY A 10 -3.96 -2.84 5.79
CA GLY A 10 -4.07 -2.95 4.35
C GLY A 10 -5.29 -3.76 3.91
N ARG A 11 -5.42 -3.95 2.59
CA ARG A 11 -6.52 -4.70 1.96
C ARG A 11 -5.97 -5.88 1.18
N VAL A 12 -6.65 -7.00 1.28
CA VAL A 12 -6.35 -8.23 0.53
C VAL A 12 -7.55 -8.59 -0.32
N LEU A 13 -7.34 -8.81 -1.61
CA LEU A 13 -8.34 -9.40 -2.49
C LEU A 13 -8.15 -10.92 -2.47
N LEU A 14 -9.14 -11.66 -2.01
CA LEU A 14 -9.17 -13.12 -2.02
C LEU A 14 -10.13 -13.59 -3.11
N VAL A 15 -9.59 -14.29 -4.10
CA VAL A 15 -10.30 -14.76 -5.29
C VAL A 15 -10.38 -16.29 -5.24
N SER A 16 -11.52 -16.83 -4.83
CA SER A 16 -11.78 -18.27 -4.74
C SER A 16 -13.29 -18.51 -4.69
N ASP A 17 -13.77 -19.55 -5.36
CA ASP A 17 -15.14 -20.07 -5.29
C ASP A 17 -15.25 -21.23 -4.27
N ASP A 18 -14.14 -21.70 -3.71
CA ASP A 18 -14.11 -22.73 -2.67
C ASP A 18 -14.26 -22.12 -1.27
N ALA A 19 -15.42 -22.32 -0.66
CA ALA A 19 -15.73 -21.83 0.68
C ALA A 19 -14.72 -22.27 1.74
N THR A 20 -14.17 -23.48 1.62
CA THR A 20 -13.17 -24.02 2.56
C THR A 20 -11.86 -23.23 2.48
N THR A 21 -11.40 -22.94 1.29
CA THR A 21 -10.22 -22.09 1.06
C THR A 21 -10.42 -20.68 1.61
N VAL A 22 -11.60 -20.11 1.38
CA VAL A 22 -11.95 -18.79 1.89
C VAL A 22 -11.93 -18.76 3.42
N GLU A 23 -12.53 -19.73 4.08
CA GLU A 23 -12.56 -19.84 5.54
C GLU A 23 -11.14 -20.00 6.12
N GLN A 24 -10.35 -20.92 5.57
CA GLN A 24 -8.98 -21.17 6.03
C GLN A 24 -8.04 -19.98 5.92
N LEU A 25 -8.24 -19.10 4.93
CA LEU A 25 -7.37 -17.95 4.69
C LEU A 25 -7.87 -16.67 5.38
N SER A 26 -9.18 -16.49 5.53
CA SER A 26 -9.75 -15.22 6.02
C SER A 26 -9.31 -14.88 7.44
N GLU A 27 -9.39 -15.84 8.38
CA GLU A 27 -9.02 -15.57 9.77
C GLU A 27 -7.53 -15.25 9.96
N PRO A 28 -6.57 -16.03 9.42
CA PRO A 28 -5.15 -15.68 9.50
C PRO A 28 -4.82 -14.30 8.92
N ILE A 29 -5.48 -13.90 7.84
CA ILE A 29 -5.29 -12.57 7.22
C ILE A 29 -5.83 -11.47 8.16
N LEU A 30 -7.01 -11.65 8.74
CA LEU A 30 -7.60 -10.70 9.69
C LEU A 30 -6.74 -10.55 10.96
N GLN A 31 -6.09 -11.62 11.41
CA GLN A 31 -5.16 -11.58 12.54
C GLN A 31 -3.92 -10.70 12.28
N LEU A 32 -3.61 -10.41 11.02
CA LEU A 32 -2.58 -9.47 10.60
C LEU A 32 -3.10 -8.03 10.43
N ALA A 33 -4.32 -7.76 10.88
CA ALA A 33 -5.02 -6.50 10.66
C ALA A 33 -5.13 -6.12 9.16
N LEU A 34 -5.32 -7.12 8.30
CA LEU A 34 -5.57 -6.94 6.89
C LEU A 34 -7.07 -7.15 6.62
N PHE A 35 -7.69 -6.22 5.91
CA PHE A 35 -9.09 -6.34 5.50
C PHE A 35 -9.21 -7.28 4.30
N VAL A 36 -10.02 -8.32 4.41
CA VAL A 36 -10.27 -9.29 3.34
C VAL A 36 -11.49 -8.88 2.54
N GLU A 37 -11.29 -8.71 1.24
CA GLU A 37 -12.36 -8.53 0.27
C GLU A 37 -12.41 -9.76 -0.64
N GLN A 38 -13.53 -10.46 -0.63
CA GLN A 38 -13.70 -11.75 -1.32
C GLN A 38 -14.41 -11.56 -2.66
N CYS A 39 -14.06 -12.38 -3.65
CA CYS A 39 -14.84 -12.62 -4.84
C CYS A 39 -14.65 -14.06 -5.34
N SER A 40 -15.66 -14.59 -6.02
CA SER A 40 -15.71 -15.98 -6.46
C SER A 40 -15.42 -16.17 -7.94
N ASP A 41 -15.18 -15.08 -8.68
CA ASP A 41 -15.03 -15.14 -10.13
C ASP A 41 -13.96 -14.15 -10.63
N VAL A 42 -13.36 -14.50 -11.76
CA VAL A 42 -12.27 -13.75 -12.38
C VAL A 42 -12.71 -12.38 -12.93
N PRO A 43 -13.85 -12.24 -13.63
CA PRO A 43 -14.30 -10.94 -14.12
C PRO A 43 -14.49 -9.91 -12.99
N THR A 44 -15.08 -10.32 -11.87
CA THR A 44 -15.25 -9.46 -10.69
C THR A 44 -13.89 -9.08 -10.09
N ALA A 45 -12.95 -10.03 -10.00
CA ALA A 45 -11.60 -9.77 -9.50
C ALA A 45 -10.88 -8.71 -10.36
N LEU A 46 -10.90 -8.88 -11.67
CA LEU A 46 -10.28 -7.93 -12.61
C LEU A 46 -10.90 -6.53 -12.52
N ALA A 47 -12.23 -6.45 -12.43
CA ALA A 47 -12.92 -5.18 -12.27
C ALA A 47 -12.55 -4.46 -10.96
N ARG A 48 -12.37 -5.20 -9.86
CA ARG A 48 -11.93 -4.66 -8.57
C ARG A 48 -10.49 -4.18 -8.62
N LEU A 49 -9.58 -4.93 -9.24
CA LEU A 49 -8.18 -4.55 -9.40
C LEU A 49 -7.99 -3.22 -10.16
N GLN A 50 -8.91 -2.89 -11.08
CA GLN A 50 -8.89 -1.61 -11.80
C GLN A 50 -9.41 -0.43 -10.96
N ARG A 51 -10.23 -0.69 -9.94
CA ARG A 51 -10.94 0.36 -9.18
C ARG A 51 -10.37 0.60 -7.79
N ALA A 52 -9.68 -0.37 -7.23
CA ALA A 52 -9.24 -0.33 -5.85
C ALA A 52 -7.78 -0.77 -5.71
N LYS A 53 -7.13 -0.25 -4.66
CA LYS A 53 -5.78 -0.66 -4.24
C LYS A 53 -5.88 -1.83 -3.28
N TYR A 54 -5.06 -2.85 -3.54
CA TYR A 54 -4.81 -3.99 -2.64
C TYR A 54 -3.31 -4.12 -2.36
N GLU A 55 -2.94 -4.36 -1.13
CA GLU A 55 -1.56 -4.63 -0.73
C GLU A 55 -1.16 -6.08 -1.03
N ALA A 56 -2.16 -6.98 -1.02
CA ALA A 56 -1.97 -8.36 -1.45
C ALA A 56 -3.19 -8.87 -2.24
N VAL A 57 -2.95 -9.86 -3.09
CA VAL A 57 -3.98 -10.58 -3.85
C VAL A 57 -3.72 -12.07 -3.67
N ILE A 58 -4.74 -12.84 -3.33
CA ILE A 58 -4.67 -14.30 -3.20
C ILE A 58 -5.58 -14.89 -4.24
N VAL A 59 -5.04 -15.76 -5.09
CA VAL A 59 -5.76 -16.35 -6.22
C VAL A 59 -5.77 -17.86 -6.12
N ASP A 60 -6.95 -18.45 -6.12
CA ASP A 60 -7.14 -19.88 -6.16
C ASP A 60 -7.07 -20.40 -7.59
N PHE A 61 -6.11 -21.26 -7.90
CA PHE A 61 -5.93 -21.83 -9.23
C PHE A 61 -6.95 -22.92 -9.59
N ARG A 62 -7.77 -23.35 -8.62
CA ARG A 62 -8.96 -24.17 -8.93
C ARG A 62 -10.02 -23.44 -9.77
N LEU A 63 -9.95 -22.12 -9.89
CA LEU A 63 -10.73 -21.34 -10.84
C LEU A 63 -10.34 -21.63 -12.31
N GLY A 64 -9.41 -22.55 -12.54
CA GLY A 64 -8.98 -22.98 -13.87
C GLY A 64 -8.04 -21.99 -14.57
N ASP A 65 -7.95 -22.10 -15.90
CA ASP A 65 -7.01 -21.33 -16.72
C ASP A 65 -7.16 -19.81 -16.56
N GLN A 66 -8.34 -19.35 -16.24
CA GLN A 66 -8.62 -17.92 -16.02
C GLN A 66 -7.99 -17.37 -14.72
N ALA A 67 -7.64 -18.21 -13.74
CA ALA A 67 -6.96 -17.77 -12.53
C ALA A 67 -5.66 -17.01 -12.83
N ARG A 68 -4.92 -17.46 -13.85
CA ARG A 68 -3.72 -16.81 -14.35
C ARG A 68 -3.98 -15.35 -14.76
N GLU A 69 -5.13 -15.07 -15.37
CA GLU A 69 -5.50 -13.72 -15.80
C GLU A 69 -5.59 -12.75 -14.64
N VAL A 70 -6.00 -13.20 -13.44
CA VAL A 70 -6.04 -12.37 -12.23
C VAL A 70 -4.63 -11.97 -11.81
N VAL A 71 -3.68 -12.91 -11.83
CA VAL A 71 -2.27 -12.64 -11.50
C VAL A 71 -1.68 -11.63 -12.48
N GLU A 72 -1.84 -11.86 -13.77
CA GLU A 72 -1.37 -10.96 -14.82
C GLU A 72 -2.09 -9.60 -14.77
N GLY A 73 -3.40 -9.60 -14.52
CA GLY A 73 -4.20 -8.39 -14.35
C GLY A 73 -3.76 -7.55 -13.16
N THR A 74 -3.33 -8.20 -12.07
CA THR A 74 -2.74 -7.52 -10.91
C THR A 74 -1.48 -6.77 -11.32
N ARG A 75 -0.58 -7.40 -12.10
CA ARG A 75 0.67 -6.80 -12.58
C ARG A 75 0.47 -5.67 -13.59
N LYS A 76 -0.63 -5.71 -14.35
CA LYS A 76 -1.00 -4.68 -15.35
C LYS A 76 -1.77 -3.51 -14.73
N ALA A 77 -2.36 -3.67 -13.56
CA ALA A 77 -3.10 -2.61 -12.88
C ALA A 77 -2.13 -1.66 -12.16
N ALA A 78 -2.00 -0.42 -12.63
CA ALA A 78 -1.01 0.56 -12.13
C ALA A 78 -0.98 0.75 -10.61
N SER A 79 -2.13 0.67 -9.93
CA SER A 79 -2.19 0.74 -8.46
C SER A 79 -1.81 -0.56 -7.76
N ASN A 80 -1.81 -1.70 -8.46
CA ASN A 80 -1.64 -3.04 -7.90
C ASN A 80 -0.40 -3.79 -8.45
N GLU A 81 0.37 -3.21 -9.36
CA GLU A 81 1.51 -3.85 -10.02
C GLU A 81 2.54 -4.44 -9.05
N HIS A 82 2.68 -3.82 -7.87
CA HIS A 82 3.60 -4.25 -6.81
C HIS A 82 2.91 -5.01 -5.66
N ALA A 83 1.60 -5.26 -5.74
CA ALA A 83 0.89 -6.03 -4.73
C ALA A 83 1.53 -7.41 -4.54
N VAL A 84 1.54 -7.91 -3.30
CA VAL A 84 2.03 -9.26 -3.01
C VAL A 84 1.01 -10.28 -3.51
N VAL A 85 1.38 -11.11 -4.47
CA VAL A 85 0.46 -12.10 -5.04
C VAL A 85 0.76 -13.48 -4.48
N PHE A 86 -0.23 -14.07 -3.85
CA PHE A 86 -0.24 -15.47 -3.45
C PHE A 86 -1.09 -16.27 -4.43
N THR A 87 -0.63 -17.46 -4.74
CA THR A 87 -1.40 -18.44 -5.51
C THR A 87 -1.64 -19.67 -4.66
N VAL A 88 -2.88 -20.11 -4.61
CA VAL A 88 -3.25 -21.39 -4.00
C VAL A 88 -3.31 -22.44 -5.11
N SER A 89 -2.55 -23.56 -5.00
CA SER A 89 -2.47 -24.59 -6.05
C SER A 89 -2.45 -25.99 -5.47
N ASP A 90 -2.89 -26.97 -6.28
CA ASP A 90 -2.86 -28.39 -5.96
C ASP A 90 -1.54 -29.06 -6.40
N GLY A 91 -0.80 -28.50 -7.36
CA GLY A 91 0.34 -29.14 -7.99
C GLY A 91 1.53 -28.26 -8.32
N GLU A 92 2.63 -28.90 -8.74
CA GLU A 92 3.86 -28.18 -9.12
C GLU A 92 3.75 -27.47 -10.45
N VAL A 93 2.98 -28.02 -11.38
CA VAL A 93 2.78 -27.44 -12.72
C VAL A 93 2.06 -26.10 -12.59
N GLU A 94 0.96 -26.06 -11.84
CA GLU A 94 0.22 -24.84 -11.55
C GLU A 94 1.09 -23.81 -10.83
N GLY A 95 1.90 -24.25 -9.86
CA GLY A 95 2.83 -23.38 -9.15
C GLY A 95 3.85 -22.71 -10.08
N THR A 96 4.39 -23.47 -11.04
CA THR A 96 5.33 -22.94 -12.04
C THR A 96 4.66 -21.91 -12.93
N GLU A 97 3.44 -22.18 -13.42
CA GLU A 97 2.66 -21.23 -14.22
C GLU A 97 2.27 -19.98 -13.43
N ALA A 98 1.95 -20.13 -12.15
CA ALA A 98 1.68 -19.00 -11.27
C ALA A 98 2.89 -18.05 -11.14
N PHE A 99 4.09 -18.59 -10.94
CA PHE A 99 5.31 -17.79 -10.88
C PHE A 99 5.62 -17.09 -12.21
N LYS A 100 5.45 -17.78 -13.34
CA LYS A 100 5.60 -17.16 -14.66
C LYS A 100 4.61 -16.02 -14.89
N ALA A 101 3.40 -16.12 -14.36
CA ALA A 101 2.38 -15.07 -14.42
C ALA A 101 2.69 -13.89 -13.48
N GLY A 102 3.59 -14.05 -12.51
CA GLY A 102 3.99 -12.99 -11.58
C GLY A 102 3.54 -13.19 -10.14
N SER A 103 3.19 -14.42 -9.73
CA SER A 103 2.95 -14.75 -8.32
C SER A 103 4.22 -14.53 -7.48
N THR A 104 4.05 -14.10 -6.23
CA THR A 104 5.15 -13.87 -5.29
C THR A 104 5.32 -15.07 -4.34
N PHE A 105 4.22 -15.67 -3.91
CA PHE A 105 4.20 -16.80 -2.98
C PHE A 105 3.26 -17.90 -3.49
N LEU A 106 3.57 -19.13 -3.13
CA LEU A 106 2.75 -20.30 -3.42
C LEU A 106 2.26 -20.93 -2.13
N LEU A 107 0.96 -21.10 -2.01
CA LEU A 107 0.28 -21.86 -0.96
C LEU A 107 -0.16 -23.20 -1.55
N ARG A 108 0.53 -24.27 -1.17
CA ARG A 108 0.20 -25.62 -1.67
C ARG A 108 -0.88 -26.27 -0.83
N ARG A 109 -1.82 -26.93 -1.48
CA ARG A 109 -2.77 -27.79 -0.80
C ARG A 109 -2.13 -29.15 -0.42
N PRO A 110 -2.58 -29.78 0.68
CA PRO A 110 -3.61 -29.27 1.60
C PRO A 110 -3.14 -28.07 2.41
N LEU A 111 -3.99 -27.04 2.49
CA LEU A 111 -3.70 -25.84 3.27
C LEU A 111 -3.68 -26.22 4.77
N SER A 112 -2.56 -25.98 5.42
CA SER A 112 -2.44 -26.14 6.87
C SER A 112 -2.28 -24.78 7.54
N ALA A 113 -2.77 -24.62 8.76
CA ALA A 113 -2.61 -23.38 9.51
C ALA A 113 -1.14 -22.97 9.63
N GLY A 114 -0.22 -23.91 9.80
CA GLY A 114 1.22 -23.64 9.88
C GLY A 114 1.81 -23.13 8.57
N SER A 115 1.42 -23.69 7.41
CA SER A 115 1.92 -23.24 6.10
C SER A 115 1.37 -21.88 5.72
N ILE A 116 0.11 -21.60 6.05
CA ILE A 116 -0.52 -20.30 5.85
C ILE A 116 0.18 -19.25 6.70
N ASP A 117 0.32 -19.48 8.00
CA ASP A 117 0.95 -18.56 8.95
C ASP A 117 2.40 -18.25 8.54
N LEU A 118 3.19 -19.25 8.18
CA LEU A 118 4.56 -19.07 7.71
C LEU A 118 4.64 -18.20 6.45
N SER A 119 3.78 -18.48 5.46
CA SER A 119 3.77 -17.73 4.20
C SER A 119 3.31 -16.29 4.39
N LEU A 120 2.27 -16.05 5.17
CA LEU A 120 1.77 -14.72 5.48
C LEU A 120 2.81 -13.92 6.28
N LYS A 121 3.50 -14.54 7.25
CA LYS A 121 4.59 -13.89 8.00
C LYS A 121 5.76 -13.52 7.10
N ALA A 122 6.18 -14.43 6.22
CA ALA A 122 7.26 -14.14 5.25
C ALA A 122 6.91 -12.98 4.31
N ALA A 123 5.64 -12.86 3.92
CA ALA A 123 5.15 -11.83 3.03
C ALA A 123 4.84 -10.49 3.72
N TYR A 124 4.68 -10.48 5.04
CA TYR A 124 4.17 -9.32 5.77
C TYR A 124 5.00 -8.06 5.57
N GLY A 125 6.33 -8.17 5.61
CA GLY A 125 7.22 -7.04 5.33
C GLY A 125 7.00 -6.42 3.95
N LEU A 126 6.72 -7.25 2.92
CA LEU A 126 6.41 -6.79 1.57
C LEU A 126 5.03 -6.11 1.52
N ILE A 127 4.03 -6.66 2.22
CA ILE A 127 2.68 -6.08 2.31
C ILE A 127 2.74 -4.71 2.99
N VAL A 128 3.48 -4.57 4.09
CA VAL A 128 3.66 -3.30 4.81
C VAL A 128 4.43 -2.30 3.94
N ARG A 129 5.45 -2.75 3.21
CA ARG A 129 6.19 -1.91 2.27
C ARG A 129 5.29 -1.40 1.16
N GLU A 130 4.43 -2.25 0.61
CA GLU A 130 3.46 -1.84 -0.41
C GLU A 130 2.42 -0.88 0.17
N ARG A 131 1.98 -1.07 1.39
CA ARG A 131 1.10 -0.14 2.10
C ARG A 131 1.75 1.24 2.25
N ARG A 132 3.02 1.32 2.62
CA ARG A 132 3.74 2.60 2.77
C ARG A 132 3.74 3.44 1.50
N ARG A 133 3.91 2.82 0.34
CA ARG A 133 3.91 3.53 -0.95
C ARG A 133 2.65 4.37 -1.18
N TYR A 134 1.50 3.88 -0.67
CA TYR A 134 0.20 4.53 -0.84
C TYR A 134 -0.33 5.16 0.46
N PHE A 135 0.39 4.99 1.56
CA PHE A 135 0.01 5.58 2.83
C PHE A 135 0.10 7.10 2.76
N ARG A 136 -1.02 7.76 3.05
CA ARG A 136 -1.10 9.21 3.16
C ARG A 136 -1.35 9.56 4.61
N CYS A 137 -0.30 10.01 5.31
CA CYS A 137 -0.39 10.44 6.69
C CYS A 137 -1.11 11.78 6.75
N PRO A 138 -2.30 11.87 7.37
CA PRO A 138 -2.91 13.16 7.63
C PRO A 138 -2.04 13.92 8.63
N VAL A 139 -1.51 15.05 8.20
CA VAL A 139 -0.65 15.89 9.02
C VAL A 139 -0.78 17.34 8.59
N GLU A 140 -0.93 18.21 9.57
CA GLU A 140 -1.02 19.65 9.38
C GLU A 140 0.25 20.33 9.91
N THR A 141 1.14 20.73 9.01
CA THR A 141 2.36 21.47 9.33
C THR A 141 2.54 22.62 8.35
N PRO A 142 3.17 23.74 8.75
CA PRO A 142 3.50 24.82 7.81
C PRO A 142 4.37 24.31 6.65
N VAL A 143 4.10 24.80 5.47
CA VAL A 143 4.91 24.57 4.26
C VAL A 143 5.15 25.88 3.54
N ALA A 144 6.41 26.15 3.18
CA ALA A 144 6.79 27.22 2.28
C ALA A 144 7.00 26.67 0.88
N ILE A 145 6.41 27.34 -0.10
CA ILE A 145 6.42 26.95 -1.52
C ILE A 145 7.32 27.95 -2.26
N PHE A 146 8.38 27.45 -2.87
CA PHE A 146 9.32 28.25 -3.66
C PHE A 146 9.18 27.86 -5.13
N GLY A 147 8.88 28.85 -6.01
CA GLY A 147 9.04 28.73 -7.45
C GLY A 147 10.34 29.40 -7.86
N THR A 148 11.02 28.93 -8.85
CA THR A 148 12.25 29.51 -9.46
C THR A 148 13.13 30.34 -8.50
N ASN A 149 13.49 29.76 -7.35
CA ASN A 149 14.30 30.33 -6.26
C ASN A 149 13.66 31.49 -5.46
N MET A 150 12.39 31.80 -5.65
CA MET A 150 11.67 32.81 -4.88
C MET A 150 10.55 32.18 -4.08
N LEU A 151 10.37 32.66 -2.84
CA LEU A 151 9.21 32.31 -2.02
C LEU A 151 7.93 32.74 -2.74
N THR A 152 7.07 31.79 -3.08
CA THR A 152 5.82 32.02 -3.81
C THR A 152 4.62 32.11 -2.88
N ALA A 153 4.57 31.22 -1.87
CA ALA A 153 3.49 31.20 -0.89
C ALA A 153 3.86 30.45 0.39
N TYR A 154 3.08 30.72 1.42
CA TYR A 154 3.00 29.85 2.61
C TYR A 154 1.67 29.09 2.62
N GLY A 155 1.71 27.86 3.10
CA GLY A 155 0.54 27.02 3.24
C GLY A 155 0.62 26.09 4.44
N ARG A 156 -0.34 25.16 4.49
CA ARG A 156 -0.35 24.09 5.47
C ARG A 156 -0.59 22.76 4.76
N THR A 157 0.12 21.73 5.17
CA THR A 157 -0.08 20.40 4.63
C THR A 157 -1.45 19.86 5.05
N VAL A 158 -2.05 19.03 4.22
CA VAL A 158 -3.28 18.28 4.50
C VAL A 158 -2.93 16.81 4.74
N ASN A 159 -2.03 16.27 3.94
CA ASN A 159 -1.47 14.94 4.10
C ASN A 159 -0.13 14.83 3.35
N ILE A 160 0.68 13.87 3.78
CA ILE A 160 1.99 13.58 3.18
C ILE A 160 2.10 12.06 2.95
N SER A 161 2.69 11.68 1.82
CA SER A 161 3.04 10.30 1.46
C SER A 161 4.49 10.23 0.97
N GLU A 162 5.00 9.04 0.66
CA GLU A 162 6.35 8.89 0.10
C GLU A 162 6.53 9.63 -1.24
N GLY A 163 5.49 9.64 -2.08
CA GLY A 163 5.54 10.21 -3.42
C GLY A 163 5.01 11.64 -3.55
N GLY A 164 4.50 12.25 -2.47
CA GLY A 164 3.94 13.59 -2.57
C GLY A 164 3.14 14.06 -1.37
N MET A 165 2.61 15.28 -1.48
CA MET A 165 1.74 15.86 -0.47
C MET A 165 0.55 16.60 -1.08
N ALA A 166 -0.47 16.80 -0.26
CA ALA A 166 -1.49 17.80 -0.48
C ALA A 166 -1.33 18.91 0.54
N ALA A 167 -1.49 20.17 0.10
CA ALA A 167 -1.47 21.34 0.97
C ALA A 167 -2.59 22.32 0.62
N THR A 168 -2.89 23.21 1.55
CA THR A 168 -3.76 24.37 1.32
C THR A 168 -2.87 25.59 1.27
N ALA A 169 -2.88 26.32 0.16
CA ALA A 169 -2.19 27.59 -0.02
C ALA A 169 -2.86 28.40 -1.12
N ALA A 170 -2.74 29.74 -1.03
CA ALA A 170 -3.07 30.64 -2.11
C ALA A 170 -1.75 30.97 -2.85
N ALA A 171 -1.50 30.31 -3.98
CA ALA A 171 -0.29 30.47 -4.74
C ALA A 171 -0.61 30.60 -6.23
N PRO A 172 0.07 31.49 -6.97
CA PRO A 172 -0.10 31.64 -8.42
C PRO A 172 0.71 30.57 -9.17
N ILE A 173 0.40 29.29 -8.91
CA ILE A 173 1.06 28.13 -9.52
C ILE A 173 0.01 27.20 -10.14
N GLY A 174 0.40 26.47 -11.17
CA GLY A 174 -0.46 25.59 -11.94
C GLY A 174 0.11 24.17 -12.12
N PRO A 175 -0.71 23.22 -12.60
CA PRO A 175 -0.24 21.88 -12.92
C PRO A 175 0.95 21.91 -13.89
N GLY A 176 2.00 21.13 -13.58
CA GLY A 176 3.24 21.08 -14.35
C GLY A 176 4.35 22.00 -13.84
N ASP A 177 4.05 22.97 -12.98
CA ASP A 177 5.08 23.84 -12.43
C ASP A 177 6.04 23.07 -11.54
N GLU A 178 7.33 23.31 -11.71
CA GLU A 178 8.38 22.81 -10.84
C GLU A 178 8.60 23.80 -9.69
N ILE A 179 8.53 23.27 -8.47
CA ILE A 179 8.62 24.03 -7.24
C ILE A 179 9.48 23.31 -6.20
N ARG A 180 9.93 24.03 -5.19
CA ARG A 180 10.58 23.45 -4.00
C ARG A 180 9.71 23.67 -2.78
N LEU A 181 9.47 22.59 -2.03
CA LEU A 181 8.72 22.61 -0.79
C LEU A 181 9.65 22.57 0.41
N HIS A 182 9.48 23.49 1.34
CA HIS A 182 10.20 23.53 2.62
C HIS A 182 9.21 23.31 3.76
N PHE A 183 9.43 22.26 4.54
CA PHE A 183 8.56 21.94 5.67
C PHE A 183 9.29 21.10 6.73
N THR A 184 8.78 21.15 7.96
CA THR A 184 9.29 20.33 9.06
C THR A 184 8.21 19.33 9.47
N LEU A 185 8.59 18.07 9.61
CA LEU A 185 7.68 17.01 10.09
C LEU A 185 7.50 17.09 11.61
N PRO A 186 6.29 16.88 12.13
CA PRO A 186 6.06 16.86 13.58
C PRO A 186 6.99 15.90 14.32
N GLY A 187 7.60 16.38 15.40
CA GLY A 187 8.57 15.61 16.18
C GLY A 187 10.00 15.66 15.66
N ASN A 188 10.27 16.34 14.56
CA ASN A 188 11.62 16.51 14.00
C ASN A 188 12.10 17.96 14.16
N ASN A 189 13.42 18.13 14.29
CA ASN A 189 14.09 19.42 14.40
C ASN A 189 14.79 19.89 13.12
N TYR A 190 14.58 19.19 12.00
CA TYR A 190 15.20 19.53 10.72
C TYR A 190 14.13 19.83 9.66
N GLU A 191 14.47 20.75 8.79
CA GLU A 191 13.65 21.10 7.63
C GLU A 191 13.91 20.11 6.47
N LEU A 192 12.86 19.70 5.80
CA LEU A 192 12.91 18.99 4.54
C LEU A 192 12.75 19.99 3.40
N GLN A 193 13.60 19.86 2.38
CA GLN A 193 13.56 20.63 1.16
C GLN A 193 13.44 19.67 -0.02
N ILE A 194 12.27 19.61 -0.63
CA ILE A 194 11.95 18.61 -1.65
C ILE A 194 11.50 19.28 -2.93
N GLU A 195 12.25 19.02 -4.02
CA GLU A 195 11.83 19.39 -5.36
C GLU A 195 10.59 18.62 -5.75
N SER A 196 9.63 19.29 -6.35
CA SER A 196 8.31 18.74 -6.58
C SER A 196 7.70 19.34 -7.85
N THR A 197 6.76 18.59 -8.42
CA THR A 197 5.91 19.09 -9.53
C THR A 197 4.49 19.25 -9.02
N VAL A 198 3.83 20.33 -9.38
CA VAL A 198 2.41 20.56 -9.13
C VAL A 198 1.59 19.62 -10.01
N CYS A 199 0.85 18.70 -9.41
CA CYS A 199 0.01 17.73 -10.13
C CYS A 199 -1.39 18.26 -10.41
N TRP A 200 -1.97 18.96 -9.43
CA TRP A 200 -3.32 19.51 -9.54
C TRP A 200 -3.52 20.69 -8.60
N VAL A 201 -4.43 21.56 -9.01
CA VAL A 201 -4.91 22.70 -8.24
C VAL A 201 -6.43 22.67 -8.22
N LYS A 202 -7.03 22.75 -7.04
CA LYS A 202 -8.47 22.84 -6.87
C LYS A 202 -8.80 23.82 -5.75
N GLU A 203 -9.31 24.99 -6.14
CA GLU A 203 -9.53 26.13 -5.22
C GLU A 203 -8.21 26.50 -4.52
N GLN A 204 -8.15 26.41 -3.19
CA GLN A 204 -6.94 26.63 -2.39
C GLN A 204 -6.17 25.36 -2.07
N LYS A 205 -6.57 24.21 -2.60
CA LYS A 205 -5.88 22.92 -2.40
C LYS A 205 -4.97 22.64 -3.57
N LEU A 206 -3.77 22.18 -3.25
CA LEU A 206 -2.70 21.87 -4.18
C LEU A 206 -2.22 20.45 -3.93
N GLY A 207 -1.94 19.71 -5.00
CA GLY A 207 -1.31 18.41 -4.93
C GLY A 207 0.05 18.43 -5.60
N PHE A 208 1.05 17.92 -4.90
CA PHE A 208 2.44 17.91 -5.30
C PHE A 208 2.95 16.48 -5.41
N GLN A 209 3.69 16.19 -6.45
CA GLN A 209 4.50 14.97 -6.61
C GLN A 209 5.95 15.30 -6.29
N PHE A 210 6.56 14.56 -5.38
CA PHE A 210 7.98 14.70 -5.04
C PHE A 210 8.86 14.14 -6.15
N LEU A 211 9.91 14.86 -6.48
CA LEU A 211 10.99 14.36 -7.31
C LEU A 211 11.98 13.56 -6.45
N PRO A 212 12.67 12.55 -7.02
CA PRO A 212 13.65 11.75 -6.28
C PRO A 212 14.71 12.63 -5.62
N SER A 213 14.92 12.46 -4.31
CA SER A 213 15.92 13.21 -3.55
C SER A 213 16.57 12.36 -2.46
N HIS A 214 17.76 12.75 -2.00
CA HIS A 214 18.43 12.12 -0.87
C HIS A 214 17.73 12.37 0.48
N GLN A 215 16.78 13.28 0.56
CA GLN A 215 15.95 13.51 1.75
C GLN A 215 14.75 12.55 1.85
N SER A 216 14.48 11.78 0.79
CA SER A 216 13.38 10.81 0.75
C SER A 216 13.51 9.75 1.85
N SER A 217 14.73 9.32 2.22
CA SER A 217 14.95 8.34 3.29
C SER A 217 14.49 8.82 4.66
N ARG A 218 14.65 10.12 4.97
CA ARG A 218 14.19 10.71 6.23
C ARG A 218 12.66 10.77 6.28
N LEU A 219 12.03 11.15 5.18
CA LEU A 219 10.58 11.15 5.04
C LEU A 219 10.02 9.72 5.16
N GLN A 220 10.65 8.74 4.50
CA GLN A 220 10.26 7.34 4.58
C GLN A 220 10.35 6.78 6.00
N GLY A 221 11.41 7.10 6.73
CA GLY A 221 11.56 6.70 8.14
C GLY A 221 10.43 7.26 9.01
N TRP A 222 10.12 8.55 8.85
CA TRP A 222 9.03 9.19 9.59
C TRP A 222 7.65 8.58 9.24
N LEU A 223 7.35 8.38 7.96
CA LEU A 223 6.10 7.75 7.51
C LEU A 223 5.97 6.32 8.02
N SER A 224 7.08 5.57 8.08
CA SER A 224 7.12 4.21 8.63
C SER A 224 6.72 4.21 10.10
N SER A 225 7.30 5.10 10.91
CA SER A 225 6.93 5.22 12.33
C SER A 225 5.45 5.60 12.51
N ARG A 226 4.93 6.50 11.67
CA ARG A 226 3.49 6.87 11.71
C ARG A 226 2.57 5.72 11.33
N LEU A 227 2.96 4.93 10.33
CA LEU A 227 2.21 3.74 9.95
C LEU A 227 2.23 2.69 11.07
N GLU A 228 3.40 2.45 11.69
CA GLU A 228 3.54 1.55 12.83
C GLU A 228 2.71 1.99 14.04
N GLU A 229 2.70 3.28 14.36
CA GLU A 229 1.86 3.84 15.42
C GLU A 229 0.36 3.63 15.17
N ALA A 230 -0.06 3.65 13.90
CA ALA A 230 -1.44 3.39 13.50
C ALA A 230 -1.81 1.90 13.52
N MET A 231 -0.83 0.99 13.61
CA MET A 231 -1.09 -0.46 13.68
C MET A 231 -1.60 -0.88 15.05
N PRO A 232 -2.53 -1.85 15.13
CA PRO A 232 -2.94 -2.45 16.39
C PRO A 232 -1.73 -3.04 17.15
N GLN A 233 -1.70 -2.89 18.48
CA GLN A 233 -0.61 -3.40 19.32
C GLN A 233 -0.39 -4.91 19.12
N SER A 234 -1.48 -5.69 19.01
CA SER A 234 -1.44 -7.14 18.77
C SER A 234 -0.71 -7.54 17.48
N VAL A 235 -0.69 -6.65 16.49
CA VAL A 235 0.06 -6.86 15.23
C VAL A 235 1.51 -6.49 15.44
N ARG A 236 1.79 -5.35 16.07
CA ARG A 236 3.17 -4.92 16.38
C ARG A 236 3.93 -5.96 17.19
N ASP A 237 3.31 -6.54 18.21
CA ASP A 237 3.94 -7.55 19.08
C ASP A 237 4.28 -8.84 18.33
N LYS A 238 3.47 -9.25 17.36
CA LYS A 238 3.75 -10.43 16.52
C LYS A 238 4.98 -10.26 15.64
N PHE A 239 5.30 -9.03 15.25
CA PHE A 239 6.36 -8.74 14.29
C PHE A 239 7.61 -8.10 14.88
N SER A 240 7.57 -7.63 16.13
CA SER A 240 8.76 -7.12 16.85
C SER A 240 9.83 -8.21 17.09
N THR A 241 9.48 -9.47 16.94
CA THR A 241 10.37 -10.64 17.11
C THR A 241 11.11 -11.05 15.83
N PHE A 242 10.87 -10.38 14.69
CA PHE A 242 11.59 -10.70 13.45
C PHE A 242 12.84 -9.82 13.31
N PRO A 243 14.02 -10.40 13.00
CA PRO A 243 15.20 -9.60 12.68
C PRO A 243 14.92 -8.73 11.46
N GLN A 244 15.12 -7.44 11.63
CA GLN A 244 15.11 -6.50 10.52
C GLN A 244 16.37 -6.78 9.67
N GLY A 245 16.20 -7.46 8.54
CA GLY A 245 17.24 -7.71 7.55
C GLY A 245 17.42 -6.53 6.62
#